data_489584586f496054ed8eb53cf107c690
#
_entry.id   489584586f496054ed8eb53cf107c690
#
_cell.length_a   1.000
_cell.length_b   1.000
_cell.length_c   1.000
_cell.angle_alpha   90.00
_cell.angle_beta   90.00
_cell.angle_gamma   90.00
#
_symmetry.space_group_name_H-M   'P 1'
#
loop_
_entity.id
_entity.type
_entity.pdbx_description
1 polymer ?
#
loop_
_entity_poly.entity_id
_entity_poly.type
_entity_poly.pdbx_seq_one_letter_code
_entity_poly.pdbx_strand_id
1 'polypeptide(L)'
;MSGREEQRVTSNALAGNLDIRAASVTGMLQKLASQRPSFVKYEKHHGVVLTEMGKRRATEILRHHRLLERFLHDVLDFSWDEVHDEAERLEHYISERLEDRIAAKLGDPDVDPHGHVIPEKDGVVAVREEVVLSKWPCGVPAVISSVSDRDPASLREMKRLGLTPGTGLLVDPGMRNASLLVRIGGRPPRRLRRELAAEILVVRQSTPVETGTVIANRAGVAEETR
;
A
#
# COMPACT_ATOMS: atom_id res chain seq x y z
N MET A 1 9.79 -16.32 25.05
CA MET A 1 9.67 -15.03 24.36
C MET A 1 10.70 -15.05 23.23
N SER A 2 10.32 -15.50 22.05
CA SER A 2 11.20 -15.54 20.87
C SER A 2 11.20 -14.16 20.25
N GLY A 3 12.27 -13.38 20.50
CA GLY A 3 12.50 -12.12 19.81
C GLY A 3 12.68 -12.40 18.31
N ARG A 4 11.77 -11.91 17.48
CA ARG A 4 12.07 -11.79 16.06
C ARG A 4 13.31 -10.91 15.96
N GLU A 5 14.43 -11.48 15.50
CA GLU A 5 15.60 -10.67 15.13
C GLU A 5 15.12 -9.60 14.16
N GLU A 6 15.25 -8.33 14.55
CA GLU A 6 14.93 -7.20 13.67
C GLU A 6 15.87 -7.30 12.48
N GLN A 7 15.31 -7.53 11.29
CA GLN A 7 16.07 -7.69 10.06
C GLN A 7 16.83 -6.39 9.75
N ARG A 8 18.15 -6.43 9.88
CA ARG A 8 19.03 -5.29 9.58
C ARG A 8 19.13 -5.06 8.09
N VAL A 9 19.01 -3.83 7.66
CA VAL A 9 19.18 -3.42 6.26
C VAL A 9 20.60 -2.92 6.06
N THR A 10 21.30 -3.40 5.02
CA THR A 10 22.67 -2.97 4.73
C THR A 10 22.68 -1.62 4.03
N SER A 11 23.78 -0.84 4.21
CA SER A 11 23.98 0.44 3.50
C SER A 11 23.98 0.25 1.97
N ASN A 12 24.47 -0.89 1.47
CA ASN A 12 24.47 -1.17 0.03
C ASN A 12 23.06 -1.44 -0.50
N ALA A 13 22.22 -2.16 0.26
CA ALA A 13 20.82 -2.38 -0.12
C ALA A 13 20.05 -1.06 -0.17
N LEU A 14 20.25 -0.18 0.82
CA LEU A 14 19.66 1.17 0.81
C LEU A 14 20.18 2.01 -0.37
N ALA A 15 21.48 1.96 -0.66
CA ALA A 15 22.09 2.67 -1.76
C ALA A 15 21.48 2.25 -3.12
N GLY A 16 21.28 0.96 -3.32
CA GLY A 16 20.62 0.42 -4.52
C GLY A 16 19.14 0.83 -4.63
N ASN A 17 18.40 0.85 -3.52
CA ASN A 17 17.00 1.26 -3.52
C ASN A 17 16.80 2.77 -3.76
N LEU A 18 17.75 3.60 -3.28
CA LEU A 18 17.70 5.06 -3.39
C LEU A 18 18.43 5.59 -4.60
N ASP A 19 19.08 4.73 -5.39
CA ASP A 19 19.95 5.10 -6.53
C ASP A 19 21.02 6.15 -6.18
N ILE A 20 21.66 6.02 -5.01
CA ILE A 20 22.70 6.89 -4.52
C ILE A 20 23.96 6.10 -4.08
N ARG A 21 25.07 6.80 -3.89
CA ARG A 21 26.32 6.17 -3.46
C ARG A 21 26.24 5.65 -2.03
N ALA A 22 26.75 4.45 -1.77
CA ALA A 22 26.78 3.84 -0.43
C ALA A 22 27.50 4.72 0.63
N ALA A 23 28.50 5.52 0.23
CA ALA A 23 29.16 6.48 1.12
C ALA A 23 28.19 7.57 1.60
N SER A 24 27.31 8.08 0.71
CA SER A 24 26.29 9.06 1.06
C SER A 24 25.28 8.47 2.05
N VAL A 25 24.81 7.23 1.81
CA VAL A 25 23.93 6.49 2.73
C VAL A 25 24.58 6.36 4.11
N THR A 26 25.85 5.98 4.17
CA THR A 26 26.59 5.85 5.43
C THR A 26 26.62 7.16 6.22
N GLY A 27 26.89 8.29 5.56
CA GLY A 27 26.85 9.61 6.19
C GLY A 27 25.46 9.98 6.73
N MET A 28 24.39 9.68 5.96
CA MET A 28 23.00 9.90 6.38
C MET A 28 22.65 9.03 7.60
N LEU A 29 23.02 7.75 7.59
CA LEU A 29 22.76 6.83 8.71
C LEU A 29 23.48 7.28 9.99
N GLN A 30 24.74 7.75 9.88
CA GLN A 30 25.49 8.30 11.02
C GLN A 30 24.80 9.55 11.58
N LYS A 31 24.32 10.44 10.71
CA LYS A 31 23.56 11.63 11.11
C LYS A 31 22.27 11.25 11.85
N LEU A 32 21.47 10.32 11.32
CA LEU A 32 20.26 9.84 11.96
C LEU A 32 20.53 9.13 13.29
N ALA A 33 21.62 8.37 13.38
CA ALA A 33 22.04 7.69 14.61
C ALA A 33 22.53 8.68 15.70
N SER A 34 23.08 9.83 15.31
CA SER A 34 23.57 10.87 16.22
C SER A 34 22.49 11.78 16.79
N GLN A 35 21.28 11.74 16.25
CA GLN A 35 20.13 12.52 16.74
C GLN A 35 19.79 12.17 18.21
N ARG A 36 19.15 13.10 18.90
CA ARG A 36 18.66 12.89 20.26
C ARG A 36 17.19 13.31 20.37
N PRO A 37 16.24 12.36 20.46
CA PRO A 37 16.39 10.90 20.40
C PRO A 37 16.87 10.37 19.03
N SER A 38 17.59 9.27 19.02
CA SER A 38 18.09 8.63 17.80
C SER A 38 16.96 7.98 17.02
N PHE A 39 16.94 8.14 15.69
CA PHE A 39 15.96 7.51 14.80
C PHE A 39 16.39 6.11 14.32
N VAL A 40 17.71 5.83 14.33
CA VAL A 40 18.23 4.57 13.86
C VAL A 40 19.32 4.03 14.81
N LYS A 41 19.46 2.71 14.87
CA LYS A 41 20.63 2.01 15.42
C LYS A 41 21.45 1.56 14.23
N TYR A 42 22.52 2.28 13.93
CA TYR A 42 23.46 1.97 12.86
C TYR A 42 24.72 1.34 13.40
N GLU A 43 25.13 0.23 12.83
CA GLU A 43 26.35 -0.50 13.17
C GLU A 43 27.14 -0.77 11.89
N LYS A 44 28.39 -0.29 11.86
CA LYS A 44 29.24 -0.41 10.69
C LYS A 44 29.40 -1.89 10.32
N HIS A 45 29.23 -2.23 9.04
CA HIS A 45 29.26 -3.59 8.47
C HIS A 45 28.08 -4.50 8.86
N HIS A 46 27.29 -4.18 9.87
CA HIS A 46 26.14 -4.96 10.31
C HIS A 46 24.80 -4.40 9.84
N GLY A 47 24.78 -3.15 9.36
CA GLY A 47 23.57 -2.51 8.83
C GLY A 47 22.85 -1.63 9.85
N VAL A 48 21.59 -1.35 9.56
CA VAL A 48 20.75 -0.40 10.29
C VAL A 48 19.38 -1.00 10.61
N VAL A 49 18.83 -0.62 11.76
CA VAL A 49 17.41 -0.80 12.13
C VAL A 49 16.85 0.52 12.66
N LEU A 50 15.54 0.71 12.52
CA LEU A 50 14.85 1.85 13.12
C LEU A 50 14.75 1.68 14.64
N THR A 51 14.89 2.77 15.37
CA THR A 51 14.47 2.81 16.80
C THR A 51 12.95 2.94 16.85
N GLU A 52 12.34 2.83 18.04
CA GLU A 52 10.90 3.10 18.21
C GLU A 52 10.54 4.53 17.79
N MET A 53 11.40 5.50 18.08
CA MET A 53 11.22 6.87 17.60
C MET A 53 11.35 6.96 16.07
N GLY A 54 12.28 6.24 15.48
CA GLY A 54 12.43 6.15 14.03
C GLY A 54 11.23 5.51 13.35
N LYS A 55 10.68 4.44 13.93
CA LYS A 55 9.46 3.80 13.42
C LYS A 55 8.28 4.77 13.44
N ARG A 56 8.04 5.45 14.57
CA ARG A 56 6.97 6.45 14.69
C ARG A 56 7.11 7.56 13.65
N ARG A 57 8.31 8.13 13.51
CA ARG A 57 8.54 9.20 12.52
C ARG A 57 8.37 8.73 11.08
N ALA A 58 8.85 7.53 10.76
CA ALA A 58 8.66 6.94 9.44
C ALA A 58 7.18 6.68 9.13
N THR A 59 6.42 6.17 10.10
CA THR A 59 4.99 5.91 9.95
C THR A 59 4.17 7.21 9.81
N GLU A 60 4.54 8.26 10.54
CA GLU A 60 3.95 9.60 10.42
C GLU A 60 4.14 10.17 9.00
N ILE A 61 5.38 10.17 8.49
CA ILE A 61 5.66 10.64 7.13
C ILE A 61 4.89 9.80 6.10
N LEU A 62 4.87 8.48 6.26
CA LEU A 62 4.13 7.58 5.37
C LEU A 62 2.62 7.87 5.38
N ARG A 63 2.06 8.22 6.54
CA ARG A 63 0.65 8.64 6.65
C ARG A 63 0.42 9.96 5.93
N HIS A 64 1.29 10.96 6.13
CA HIS A 64 1.22 12.24 5.42
C HIS A 64 1.24 12.03 3.90
N HIS A 65 2.20 11.23 3.41
CA HIS A 65 2.35 10.90 1.99
C HIS A 65 1.04 10.35 1.41
N ARG A 66 0.52 9.26 1.97
CA ARG A 66 -0.66 8.56 1.46
C ARG A 66 -1.94 9.38 1.57
N LEU A 67 -2.10 10.17 2.63
CA LEU A 67 -3.22 11.11 2.75
C LEU A 67 -3.13 12.24 1.72
N LEU A 68 -1.92 12.74 1.43
CA LEU A 68 -1.71 13.74 0.38
C LEU A 68 -2.02 13.17 -0.99
N GLU A 69 -1.51 11.98 -1.34
CA GLU A 69 -1.84 11.33 -2.62
C GLU A 69 -3.36 11.20 -2.79
N ARG A 70 -4.06 10.74 -1.75
CA ARG A 70 -5.52 10.61 -1.77
C ARG A 70 -6.22 11.97 -1.92
N PHE A 71 -5.75 13.00 -1.22
CA PHE A 71 -6.30 14.35 -1.31
C PHE A 71 -6.06 15.00 -2.67
N LEU A 72 -4.84 14.89 -3.20
CA LEU A 72 -4.48 15.39 -4.52
C LEU A 72 -5.32 14.74 -5.61
N HIS A 73 -5.52 13.42 -5.52
CA HIS A 73 -6.31 12.66 -6.49
C HIS A 73 -7.82 12.99 -6.40
N ASP A 74 -8.42 12.86 -5.19
CA ASP A 74 -9.87 12.89 -5.05
C ASP A 74 -10.47 14.29 -4.95
N VAL A 75 -9.67 15.30 -4.58
CA VAL A 75 -10.15 16.66 -4.33
C VAL A 75 -9.57 17.67 -5.31
N LEU A 76 -8.35 17.45 -5.77
CA LEU A 76 -7.65 18.39 -6.67
C LEU A 76 -7.50 17.85 -8.12
N ASP A 77 -8.08 16.67 -8.42
CA ASP A 77 -8.11 16.06 -9.74
C ASP A 77 -6.73 15.80 -10.37
N PHE A 78 -5.68 15.64 -9.54
CA PHE A 78 -4.39 15.18 -10.02
C PHE A 78 -4.52 13.78 -10.63
N SER A 79 -3.77 13.51 -11.68
CA SER A 79 -3.80 12.19 -12.30
C SER A 79 -3.13 11.14 -11.39
N TRP A 80 -3.57 9.90 -11.54
CA TRP A 80 -3.11 8.75 -10.73
C TRP A 80 -1.60 8.51 -10.79
N ASP A 81 -0.95 8.93 -11.86
CA ASP A 81 0.48 8.79 -12.11
C ASP A 81 1.30 10.04 -11.74
N GLU A 82 0.66 11.11 -11.25
CA GLU A 82 1.32 12.36 -10.85
C GLU A 82 1.28 12.61 -9.33
N VAL A 83 0.34 11.99 -8.61
CA VAL A 83 0.11 12.27 -7.17
C VAL A 83 1.31 11.93 -6.31
N HIS A 84 2.08 10.88 -6.66
CA HIS A 84 3.23 10.41 -5.90
C HIS A 84 4.33 11.49 -5.79
N ASP A 85 4.76 12.01 -6.93
CA ASP A 85 5.81 13.04 -6.98
C ASP A 85 5.42 14.33 -6.24
N GLU A 86 4.14 14.70 -6.27
CA GLU A 86 3.65 15.90 -5.59
C GLU A 86 3.50 15.66 -4.09
N ALA A 87 3.02 14.49 -3.67
CA ALA A 87 2.94 14.10 -2.26
C ALA A 87 4.33 14.07 -1.62
N GLU A 88 5.35 13.50 -2.29
CA GLU A 88 6.73 13.46 -1.82
C GLU A 88 7.31 14.85 -1.55
N ARG A 89 6.96 15.84 -2.36
CA ARG A 89 7.40 17.24 -2.14
C ARG A 89 6.73 17.88 -0.94
N LEU A 90 5.50 17.50 -0.61
CA LEU A 90 4.66 18.17 0.40
C LEU A 90 4.73 17.49 1.77
N GLU A 91 4.93 16.18 1.85
CA GLU A 91 4.79 15.36 3.07
C GLU A 91 5.59 15.84 4.28
N HIS A 92 6.73 16.50 4.04
CA HIS A 92 7.60 17.01 5.10
C HIS A 92 7.19 18.39 5.65
N TYR A 93 6.24 19.05 5.00
CA TYR A 93 5.87 20.45 5.31
C TYR A 93 4.46 20.59 5.86
N ILE A 94 3.63 19.56 5.78
CA ILE A 94 2.28 19.62 6.34
C ILE A 94 2.33 19.56 7.88
N SER A 95 1.43 20.30 8.51
CA SER A 95 1.27 20.25 9.96
C SER A 95 0.23 19.21 10.36
N GLU A 96 0.31 18.67 11.58
CA GLU A 96 -0.69 17.78 12.15
C GLU A 96 -2.14 18.32 11.98
N ARG A 97 -2.32 19.62 12.15
CA ARG A 97 -3.63 20.26 11.96
C ARG A 97 -4.11 20.18 10.51
N LEU A 98 -3.21 20.30 9.54
CA LEU A 98 -3.55 20.15 8.12
C LEU A 98 -3.86 18.69 7.79
N GLU A 99 -3.05 17.76 8.28
CA GLU A 99 -3.29 16.33 8.18
C GLU A 99 -4.70 15.95 8.68
N ASP A 100 -5.06 16.36 9.91
CA ASP A 100 -6.37 16.11 10.49
C ASP A 100 -7.52 16.65 9.62
N ARG A 101 -7.32 17.82 8.99
CA ARG A 101 -8.32 18.42 8.10
C ARG A 101 -8.43 17.66 6.77
N ILE A 102 -7.32 17.18 6.24
CA ILE A 102 -7.30 16.35 5.03
C ILE A 102 -8.01 15.02 5.31
N ALA A 103 -7.63 14.31 6.38
CA ALA A 103 -8.24 13.05 6.77
C ALA A 103 -9.76 13.18 6.94
N ALA A 104 -10.22 14.17 7.72
CA ALA A 104 -11.64 14.44 7.92
C ALA A 104 -12.37 14.82 6.61
N LYS A 105 -11.72 15.57 5.71
CA LYS A 105 -12.31 15.94 4.40
C LYS A 105 -12.50 14.73 3.50
N LEU A 106 -11.60 13.75 3.60
CA LEU A 106 -11.63 12.50 2.84
C LEU A 106 -12.53 11.42 3.48
N GLY A 107 -13.04 11.65 4.70
CA GLY A 107 -13.83 10.67 5.46
C GLY A 107 -12.98 9.55 6.07
N ASP A 108 -11.76 9.88 6.50
CA ASP A 108 -10.79 8.97 7.12
C ASP A 108 -10.53 7.71 6.25
N PRO A 109 -9.91 7.86 5.09
CA PRO A 109 -9.73 6.77 4.14
C PRO A 109 -8.71 5.73 4.65
N ASP A 110 -8.99 4.45 4.39
CA ASP A 110 -8.11 3.34 4.75
C ASP A 110 -6.92 3.17 3.80
N VAL A 111 -7.04 3.66 2.55
CA VAL A 111 -6.05 3.47 1.49
C VAL A 111 -5.86 4.71 0.63
N ASP A 112 -4.66 4.83 0.06
CA ASP A 112 -4.33 5.80 -0.97
C ASP A 112 -4.90 5.40 -2.35
N PRO A 113 -4.73 6.20 -3.42
CA PRO A 113 -5.21 5.88 -4.75
C PRO A 113 -4.59 4.61 -5.36
N HIS A 114 -3.37 4.22 -4.93
CA HIS A 114 -2.65 3.04 -5.39
C HIS A 114 -2.99 1.78 -4.59
N GLY A 115 -3.83 1.91 -3.53
CA GLY A 115 -4.29 0.81 -2.68
C GLY A 115 -3.41 0.52 -1.47
N HIS A 116 -2.37 1.31 -1.21
CA HIS A 116 -1.54 1.14 -0.03
C HIS A 116 -2.30 1.60 1.23
N VAL A 117 -2.17 0.82 2.31
CA VAL A 117 -2.84 1.11 3.59
C VAL A 117 -2.32 2.40 4.20
N ILE A 118 -3.20 3.36 4.48
CA ILE A 118 -2.86 4.58 5.22
C ILE A 118 -2.67 4.20 6.69
N PRO A 119 -1.51 4.48 7.31
CA PRO A 119 -1.32 4.24 8.74
C PRO A 119 -2.35 4.99 9.58
N GLU A 120 -2.79 4.39 10.67
CA GLU A 120 -3.59 5.09 11.70
C GLU A 120 -2.76 6.21 12.36
N LYS A 121 -3.45 7.16 12.98
CA LYS A 121 -2.78 8.30 13.64
C LYS A 121 -1.87 7.89 14.80
N ASP A 122 -2.14 6.78 15.45
CA ASP A 122 -1.31 6.18 16.51
C ASP A 122 -0.11 5.39 15.94
N GLY A 123 0.01 5.29 14.63
CA GLY A 123 1.08 4.59 13.93
C GLY A 123 0.80 3.11 13.65
N VAL A 124 -0.39 2.61 13.95
CA VAL A 124 -0.78 1.25 13.58
C VAL A 124 -0.97 1.17 12.06
N VAL A 125 -0.42 0.12 11.46
CA VAL A 125 -0.59 -0.20 10.03
C VAL A 125 -1.30 -1.53 9.92
N ALA A 126 -2.46 -1.56 9.30
CA ALA A 126 -3.17 -2.81 9.06
C ALA A 126 -2.36 -3.70 8.11
N VAL A 127 -2.14 -4.95 8.53
CA VAL A 127 -1.41 -5.94 7.73
C VAL A 127 -2.40 -6.69 6.84
N ARG A 128 -2.09 -6.78 5.55
CA ARG A 128 -2.84 -7.57 4.57
C ARG A 128 -2.00 -8.75 4.09
N GLU A 129 -2.62 -9.90 3.92
CA GLU A 129 -1.97 -11.06 3.29
C GLU A 129 -1.97 -10.90 1.76
N GLU A 130 -1.03 -10.13 1.27
CA GLU A 130 -0.87 -9.81 -0.14
C GLU A 130 0.16 -10.71 -0.82
N VAL A 131 -0.09 -11.06 -2.06
CA VAL A 131 0.83 -11.84 -2.90
C VAL A 131 1.07 -11.10 -4.21
N VAL A 132 2.30 -11.09 -4.68
CA VAL A 132 2.65 -10.52 -5.99
C VAL A 132 1.93 -11.28 -7.10
N LEU A 133 1.24 -10.58 -8.01
CA LEU A 133 0.45 -11.18 -9.08
C LEU A 133 1.27 -12.16 -9.94
N SER A 134 2.55 -11.86 -10.17
CA SER A 134 3.44 -12.74 -10.93
C SER A 134 3.69 -14.12 -10.29
N LYS A 135 3.31 -14.28 -9.01
CA LYS A 135 3.39 -15.53 -8.24
C LYS A 135 2.01 -16.10 -7.90
N TRP A 136 0.93 -15.44 -8.33
CA TRP A 136 -0.43 -15.88 -8.02
C TRP A 136 -0.77 -17.18 -8.77
N PRO A 137 -1.42 -18.16 -8.12
CA PRO A 137 -1.77 -19.42 -8.75
C PRO A 137 -2.84 -19.26 -9.84
N CYS A 138 -2.68 -20.01 -10.95
CA CYS A 138 -3.66 -20.03 -12.03
C CYS A 138 -5.02 -20.58 -11.56
N GLY A 139 -6.09 -20.04 -12.11
CA GLY A 139 -7.45 -20.51 -11.83
C GLY A 139 -8.01 -20.03 -10.49
N VAL A 140 -7.26 -19.28 -9.69
CA VAL A 140 -7.74 -18.73 -8.41
C VAL A 140 -8.15 -17.26 -8.61
N PRO A 141 -9.42 -16.90 -8.32
CA PRO A 141 -9.86 -15.51 -8.38
C PRO A 141 -9.08 -14.63 -7.40
N ALA A 142 -8.69 -13.45 -7.87
CA ALA A 142 -7.96 -12.46 -7.09
C ALA A 142 -8.58 -11.07 -7.25
N VAL A 143 -8.30 -10.20 -6.28
CA VAL A 143 -8.59 -8.77 -6.34
C VAL A 143 -7.28 -8.01 -6.20
N ILE A 144 -7.05 -7.01 -7.03
CA ILE A 144 -5.90 -6.13 -6.88
C ILE A 144 -6.05 -5.37 -5.56
N SER A 145 -5.09 -5.54 -4.68
CA SER A 145 -5.00 -4.86 -3.39
C SER A 145 -4.27 -3.53 -3.55
N SER A 146 -3.09 -3.57 -4.13
CA SER A 146 -2.27 -2.38 -4.38
C SER A 146 -1.37 -2.57 -5.60
N VAL A 147 -0.84 -1.45 -6.09
CA VAL A 147 0.13 -1.41 -7.20
C VAL A 147 1.32 -0.53 -6.82
N SER A 148 2.49 -0.80 -7.40
CA SER A 148 3.65 0.08 -7.24
C SER A 148 3.39 1.46 -7.87
N ASP A 149 3.73 2.51 -7.14
CA ASP A 149 3.60 3.93 -7.50
C ASP A 149 4.90 4.57 -8.02
N ARG A 150 5.99 3.77 -8.10
CA ARG A 150 7.35 4.25 -8.39
C ARG A 150 7.58 4.68 -9.83
N ASP A 151 6.86 4.09 -10.78
CA ASP A 151 7.04 4.37 -12.20
C ASP A 151 5.74 4.88 -12.84
N PRO A 152 5.64 6.18 -13.15
CA PRO A 152 4.48 6.75 -13.82
C PRO A 152 4.11 6.06 -15.14
N ALA A 153 5.09 5.49 -15.87
CA ALA A 153 4.79 4.79 -17.13
C ALA A 153 4.07 3.46 -16.87
N SER A 154 4.50 2.70 -15.85
CA SER A 154 3.79 1.49 -15.36
C SER A 154 2.38 1.82 -14.89
N LEU A 155 2.20 2.89 -14.12
CA LEU A 155 0.87 3.33 -13.67
C LEU A 155 -0.07 3.67 -14.83
N ARG A 156 0.40 4.42 -15.83
CA ARG A 156 -0.39 4.70 -17.05
C ARG A 156 -0.75 3.43 -17.81
N GLU A 157 0.17 2.47 -17.93
CA GLU A 157 -0.11 1.18 -18.56
C GLU A 157 -1.15 0.39 -17.77
N MET A 158 -1.02 0.31 -16.44
CA MET A 158 -1.98 -0.35 -15.55
C MET A 158 -3.38 0.27 -15.68
N LYS A 159 -3.49 1.60 -15.63
CA LYS A 159 -4.74 2.33 -15.80
C LYS A 159 -5.41 2.01 -17.15
N ARG A 160 -4.64 2.04 -18.24
CA ARG A 160 -5.14 1.70 -19.60
C ARG A 160 -5.64 0.26 -19.70
N LEU A 161 -5.03 -0.66 -18.96
CA LEU A 161 -5.43 -2.07 -18.91
C LEU A 161 -6.60 -2.33 -17.95
N GLY A 162 -6.94 -1.38 -17.08
CA GLY A 162 -7.93 -1.52 -16.02
C GLY A 162 -7.41 -2.30 -14.80
N LEU A 163 -6.10 -2.27 -14.59
CA LEU A 163 -5.42 -2.90 -13.44
C LEU A 163 -5.29 -1.89 -12.30
N THR A 164 -6.42 -1.59 -11.67
CA THR A 164 -6.50 -0.64 -10.55
C THR A 164 -6.92 -1.35 -9.26
N PRO A 165 -6.61 -0.82 -8.07
CA PRO A 165 -7.07 -1.39 -6.81
C PRO A 165 -8.57 -1.68 -6.80
N GLY A 166 -8.97 -2.81 -6.22
CA GLY A 166 -10.35 -3.30 -6.21
C GLY A 166 -10.78 -4.06 -7.46
N THR A 167 -9.97 -4.06 -8.53
CA THR A 167 -10.31 -4.81 -9.76
C THR A 167 -10.12 -6.31 -9.56
N GLY A 168 -11.20 -7.07 -9.85
CA GLY A 168 -11.16 -8.54 -9.87
C GLY A 168 -10.41 -9.07 -11.10
N LEU A 169 -9.60 -10.09 -10.91
CA LEU A 169 -8.87 -10.75 -12.00
C LEU A 169 -8.73 -12.26 -11.80
N LEU A 170 -8.40 -12.94 -12.89
CA LEU A 170 -8.10 -14.36 -12.91
C LEU A 170 -6.85 -14.60 -13.76
N VAL A 171 -5.89 -15.36 -13.25
CA VAL A 171 -4.73 -15.81 -14.04
C VAL A 171 -5.10 -17.13 -14.72
N ASP A 172 -5.10 -17.12 -16.05
CA ASP A 172 -5.40 -18.31 -16.84
C ASP A 172 -4.17 -19.22 -17.02
N PRO A 173 -4.34 -20.53 -17.17
CA PRO A 173 -3.27 -21.42 -17.55
C PRO A 173 -2.75 -21.08 -18.96
N GLY A 174 -1.47 -21.32 -19.21
CA GLY A 174 -0.84 -21.01 -20.50
C GLY A 174 0.33 -20.04 -20.40
N MET A 175 0.96 -19.94 -19.22
CA MET A 175 2.15 -19.12 -18.97
C MET A 175 3.29 -19.49 -19.94
N ARG A 176 3.80 -18.49 -20.62
CA ARG A 176 5.13 -18.51 -21.24
C ARG A 176 6.08 -17.65 -20.37
N ASN A 177 7.35 -17.94 -20.39
CA ASN A 177 8.36 -17.40 -19.46
C ASN A 177 8.32 -15.87 -19.23
N ALA A 178 7.86 -15.08 -20.20
CA ALA A 178 7.86 -13.61 -20.15
C ALA A 178 6.48 -12.96 -19.89
N SER A 179 5.38 -13.71 -19.83
CA SER A 179 4.05 -13.12 -19.68
C SER A 179 3.05 -14.05 -18.99
N LEU A 180 2.08 -13.44 -18.31
CA LEU A 180 0.89 -14.09 -17.78
C LEU A 180 -0.28 -13.87 -18.74
N LEU A 181 -1.22 -14.81 -18.76
CA LEU A 181 -2.51 -14.64 -19.39
C LEU A 181 -3.51 -14.28 -18.29
N VAL A 182 -4.10 -13.09 -18.35
CA VAL A 182 -4.99 -12.59 -17.29
C VAL A 182 -6.33 -12.13 -17.86
N ARG A 183 -7.41 -12.46 -17.16
CA ARG A 183 -8.74 -11.87 -17.37
C ARG A 183 -8.95 -10.79 -16.33
N ILE A 184 -9.32 -9.60 -16.76
CA ILE A 184 -9.47 -8.41 -15.90
C ILE A 184 -10.94 -7.98 -15.99
N GLY A 185 -11.63 -7.91 -14.84
CA GLY A 185 -13.03 -7.47 -14.79
C GLY A 185 -13.97 -8.28 -15.70
N GLY A 186 -13.75 -9.60 -15.85
CA GLY A 186 -14.57 -10.48 -16.69
C GLY A 186 -14.35 -10.34 -18.21
N ARG A 187 -13.38 -9.51 -18.65
CA ARG A 187 -13.03 -9.33 -20.07
C ARG A 187 -12.26 -10.54 -20.63
N PRO A 188 -12.17 -10.67 -21.96
CA PRO A 188 -11.34 -11.70 -22.59
C PRO A 188 -9.90 -11.68 -22.10
N PRO A 189 -9.21 -12.85 -22.04
CA PRO A 189 -7.86 -12.94 -21.52
C PRO A 189 -6.88 -12.11 -22.35
N ARG A 190 -5.96 -11.43 -21.66
CA ARG A 190 -4.90 -10.61 -22.26
C ARG A 190 -3.55 -11.02 -21.72
N ARG A 191 -2.52 -10.78 -22.51
CA ARG A 191 -1.13 -10.97 -22.07
C ARG A 191 -0.69 -9.78 -21.22
N LEU A 192 -0.19 -10.10 -20.04
CA LEU A 192 0.43 -9.15 -19.12
C LEU A 192 1.90 -9.48 -18.98
N ARG A 193 2.80 -8.51 -19.18
CA ARG A 193 4.23 -8.71 -18.97
C ARG A 193 4.49 -9.10 -17.51
N ARG A 194 5.43 -10.00 -17.28
CA ARG A 194 5.73 -10.50 -15.93
C ARG A 194 6.32 -9.40 -15.04
N GLU A 195 7.06 -8.48 -15.62
CA GLU A 195 7.62 -7.31 -14.95
C GLU A 195 6.48 -6.45 -14.39
N LEU A 196 5.49 -6.10 -15.20
CA LEU A 196 4.33 -5.34 -14.77
C LEU A 196 3.49 -6.12 -13.73
N ALA A 197 3.35 -7.43 -13.88
CA ALA A 197 2.68 -8.27 -12.89
C ALA A 197 3.45 -8.39 -11.57
N ALA A 198 4.75 -8.11 -11.56
CA ALA A 198 5.56 -8.07 -10.33
C ALA A 198 5.34 -6.79 -9.52
N GLU A 199 4.77 -5.75 -10.13
CA GLU A 199 4.44 -4.47 -9.49
C GLU A 199 3.00 -4.43 -8.91
N ILE A 200 2.24 -5.52 -9.04
CA ILE A 200 0.84 -5.63 -8.60
C ILE A 200 0.75 -6.61 -7.45
N LEU A 201 0.16 -6.17 -6.35
CA LEU A 201 -0.20 -7.01 -5.22
C LEU A 201 -1.67 -7.38 -5.28
N VAL A 202 -1.97 -8.62 -4.95
CA VAL A 202 -3.32 -9.16 -4.99
C VAL A 202 -3.64 -9.91 -3.70
N VAL A 203 -4.93 -9.94 -3.37
CA VAL A 203 -5.50 -10.77 -2.31
C VAL A 203 -6.49 -11.76 -2.90
N ARG A 204 -6.79 -12.83 -2.17
CA ARG A 204 -7.84 -13.76 -2.57
C ARG A 204 -9.19 -13.03 -2.58
N GLN A 205 -9.94 -13.18 -3.65
CA GLN A 205 -11.30 -12.69 -3.68
C GLN A 205 -12.11 -13.50 -2.66
N SER A 206 -12.53 -12.84 -1.58
CA SER A 206 -13.51 -13.44 -0.65
C SER A 206 -14.81 -13.61 -1.41
N THR A 207 -15.33 -14.82 -1.49
CA THR A 207 -16.73 -15.03 -1.91
C THR A 207 -17.59 -14.24 -0.92
N PRO A 208 -18.55 -13.41 -1.36
CA PRO A 208 -19.49 -12.83 -0.42
C PRO A 208 -20.11 -14.00 0.36
N VAL A 209 -19.92 -14.02 1.67
CA VAL A 209 -20.75 -14.88 2.52
C VAL A 209 -22.16 -14.37 2.28
N GLU A 210 -23.00 -15.17 1.65
CA GLU A 210 -24.44 -14.91 1.59
C GLU A 210 -24.87 -14.67 3.03
N THR A 211 -25.09 -13.43 3.39
CA THR A 211 -25.72 -13.07 4.66
C THR A 211 -27.12 -13.63 4.55
N GLY A 212 -27.27 -14.83 5.11
CA GLY A 212 -28.57 -15.49 5.22
C GLY A 212 -29.53 -14.47 5.81
N THR A 213 -30.59 -14.23 5.07
CA THR A 213 -31.74 -13.43 5.46
C THR A 213 -32.18 -13.84 6.88
N VAL A 214 -31.85 -13.02 7.88
CA VAL A 214 -32.46 -13.13 9.20
C VAL A 214 -33.89 -12.70 9.00
N ILE A 215 -34.78 -13.70 8.85
CA ILE A 215 -36.20 -13.50 8.92
C ILE A 215 -36.51 -13.09 10.37
N ALA A 216 -36.64 -11.79 10.60
CA ALA A 216 -37.17 -11.28 11.84
C ALA A 216 -38.66 -11.67 11.94
N ASN A 217 -38.92 -12.74 12.68
CA ASN A 217 -40.25 -13.15 13.04
C ASN A 217 -40.83 -12.13 14.04
N ARG A 218 -41.53 -11.11 13.54
CA ARG A 218 -42.36 -10.22 14.37
C ARG A 218 -43.69 -11.02 14.69
N ALA A 219 -43.62 -11.78 15.75
CA ALA A 219 -44.86 -12.23 16.41
C ALA A 219 -45.45 -11.06 17.18
N GLY A 220 -46.71 -10.78 16.89
CA GLY A 220 -47.49 -9.68 17.43
C GLY A 220 -47.69 -9.73 18.95
N VAL A 221 -47.80 -8.54 19.51
CA VAL A 221 -48.49 -8.33 20.78
C VAL A 221 -49.64 -7.40 20.47
N ALA A 222 -50.83 -7.98 20.65
CA ALA A 222 -52.09 -7.29 20.53
C ALA A 222 -52.27 -6.27 21.68
N GLU A 223 -52.75 -5.09 21.32
CA GLU A 223 -53.36 -4.15 22.26
C GLU A 223 -54.58 -4.80 22.91
N GLU A 224 -54.65 -4.73 24.22
CA GLU A 224 -55.95 -4.73 24.96
C GLU A 224 -56.07 -3.42 25.76
N THR A 225 -57.11 -2.72 25.37
CA THR A 225 -57.68 -1.50 25.88
C THR A 225 -58.22 -1.67 27.30
N ARG A 226 -57.86 -0.78 28.24
CA ARG A 226 -58.83 -0.17 29.14
C ARG A 226 -58.30 1.11 29.77
#